data_b73c98d2356a8c0e89729f8070f4e35d
#
_entry.id   b73c98d2356a8c0e89729f8070f4e35d
#
_cell.length_a   1.000
_cell.length_b   1.000
_cell.length_c   1.000
_cell.angle_alpha   90.00
_cell.angle_beta   90.00
_cell.angle_gamma   90.00
#
_symmetry.space_group_name_H-M   'P 1'
#
loop_
_entity.id
_entity.type
_entity.pdbx_description
1 polymer ?
#
loop_
_entity_poly.entity_id
_entity_poly.type
_entity_poly.pdbx_seq_one_letter_code
_entity_poly.pdbx_strand_id
1 'polypeptide(L)'
;MQTVPLLLPAQVACFEELSSRKRVFEKLAELLTQQQPTLGIEEVLEALTNREKLGSTTLGNGIAIPHACLNIPTPLMALVALGQGVKMDTPDKKPVQIFLAIIVPTQGSDAYRTIISQLASLLTQPSLIENLPLHSHTSEALLSYLNTALQPLQLDNAMLAA
;
A
#
# COMPACT_ATOMS: atom_id res chain seq x y z
N MET A 1 -9.08 15.06 10.91
CA MET A 1 -8.41 15.20 9.63
C MET A 1 -8.00 13.83 9.13
N GLN A 2 -8.15 13.59 7.83
CA GLN A 2 -7.91 12.26 7.25
C GLN A 2 -6.46 12.16 6.82
N THR A 3 -5.73 11.19 7.38
CA THR A 3 -4.31 10.96 7.09
C THR A 3 -4.05 9.48 6.88
N VAL A 4 -2.94 9.15 6.22
CA VAL A 4 -2.51 7.76 6.11
C VAL A 4 -1.80 7.34 7.41
N PRO A 5 -1.97 6.08 7.84
CA PRO A 5 -1.29 5.61 9.04
C PRO A 5 0.21 5.44 8.82
N LEU A 6 0.96 5.48 9.92
CA LEU A 6 2.38 5.14 9.90
C LEU A 6 2.52 3.65 9.60
N LEU A 7 3.44 3.29 8.69
CA LEU A 7 3.78 1.89 8.45
C LEU A 7 4.64 1.35 9.60
N LEU A 8 4.20 0.24 10.17
CA LEU A 8 4.91 -0.46 11.24
C LEU A 8 5.57 -1.73 10.70
N PRO A 9 6.62 -2.25 11.35
CA PRO A 9 7.31 -3.46 10.86
C PRO A 9 6.38 -4.64 10.60
N ALA A 10 5.35 -4.84 11.42
CA ALA A 10 4.39 -5.93 11.25
C ALA A 10 3.50 -5.77 10.00
N GLN A 11 3.49 -4.60 9.39
CA GLN A 11 2.66 -4.29 8.22
C GLN A 11 3.43 -4.41 6.91
N VAL A 12 4.71 -4.77 6.96
CA VAL A 12 5.59 -4.82 5.80
C VAL A 12 6.11 -6.25 5.63
N ALA A 13 6.03 -6.77 4.41
CA ALA A 13 6.59 -8.07 4.06
C ALA A 13 7.39 -7.95 2.76
N CYS A 14 8.58 -8.53 2.75
CA CYS A 14 9.45 -8.56 1.58
C CYS A 14 9.66 -10.00 1.14
N PHE A 15 9.53 -10.25 -0.17
CA PHE A 15 9.74 -11.56 -0.77
C PHE A 15 10.62 -11.41 -1.99
N GLU A 16 11.42 -12.43 -2.31
CA GLU A 16 12.17 -12.43 -3.57
C GLU A 16 11.19 -12.50 -4.75
N GLU A 17 10.21 -13.41 -4.69
CA GLU A 17 9.15 -13.48 -5.69
C GLU A 17 7.88 -14.08 -5.09
N LEU A 18 6.76 -13.78 -5.72
CA LEU A 18 5.48 -14.45 -5.49
C LEU A 18 4.93 -14.87 -6.85
N SER A 19 4.17 -15.95 -6.87
CA SER A 19 3.77 -16.62 -8.11
C SER A 19 2.82 -15.80 -8.99
N SER A 20 2.06 -14.87 -8.40
CA SER A 20 1.06 -14.13 -9.15
C SER A 20 0.59 -12.89 -8.39
N ARG A 21 -0.10 -12.00 -9.11
CA ARG A 21 -0.81 -10.85 -8.51
C ARG A 21 -1.78 -11.29 -7.42
N LYS A 22 -2.51 -12.38 -7.65
CA LYS A 22 -3.45 -12.92 -6.66
C LYS A 22 -2.75 -13.26 -5.36
N ARG A 23 -1.57 -13.89 -5.44
CA ARG A 23 -0.79 -14.26 -4.26
C ARG A 23 -0.34 -13.01 -3.49
N VAL A 24 0.04 -11.95 -4.20
CA VAL A 24 0.40 -10.67 -3.57
C VAL A 24 -0.80 -10.11 -2.82
N PHE A 25 -1.97 -10.10 -3.43
CA PHE A 25 -3.19 -9.58 -2.82
C PHE A 25 -3.60 -10.39 -1.59
N GLU A 26 -3.39 -11.72 -1.62
CA GLU A 26 -3.61 -12.57 -0.44
C GLU A 26 -2.70 -12.17 0.71
N LYS A 27 -1.42 -11.90 0.42
CA LYS A 27 -0.46 -11.46 1.44
C LYS A 27 -0.83 -10.09 2.00
N LEU A 28 -1.26 -9.16 1.16
CA LEU A 28 -1.72 -7.86 1.60
C LEU A 28 -2.95 -8.00 2.52
N ALA A 29 -3.90 -8.87 2.15
CA ALA A 29 -5.08 -9.12 2.98
C ALA A 29 -4.70 -9.70 4.35
N GLU A 30 -3.73 -10.62 4.40
CA GLU A 30 -3.22 -11.15 5.66
C GLU A 30 -2.65 -10.05 6.56
N LEU A 31 -1.82 -9.18 5.99
CA LEU A 31 -1.19 -8.08 6.74
C LEU A 31 -2.23 -7.06 7.23
N LEU A 32 -3.21 -6.75 6.41
CA LEU A 32 -4.25 -5.78 6.76
C LEU A 32 -5.18 -6.32 7.87
N THR A 33 -5.55 -7.60 7.80
CA THR A 33 -6.45 -8.18 8.79
C THR A 33 -5.79 -8.39 10.15
N GLN A 34 -4.46 -8.49 10.21
CA GLN A 34 -3.74 -8.54 11.47
C GLN A 34 -3.94 -7.26 12.29
N GLN A 35 -4.18 -6.14 11.63
CA GLN A 35 -4.39 -4.85 12.28
C GLN A 35 -5.82 -4.65 12.75
N GLN A 36 -6.75 -5.40 12.19
CA GLN A 36 -8.17 -5.27 12.47
C GLN A 36 -8.79 -6.68 12.54
N PRO A 37 -8.74 -7.34 13.71
CA PRO A 37 -9.16 -8.74 13.85
C PRO A 37 -10.62 -9.03 13.48
N THR A 38 -11.49 -8.01 13.46
CA THR A 38 -12.89 -8.17 13.06
C THR A 38 -13.07 -8.35 11.55
N LEU A 39 -12.04 -8.06 10.75
CA LEU A 39 -12.08 -8.26 9.31
C LEU A 39 -11.63 -9.67 8.94
N GLY A 40 -12.30 -10.28 7.96
CA GLY A 40 -11.88 -11.55 7.39
C GLY A 40 -10.91 -11.33 6.22
N ILE A 41 -9.98 -12.26 6.04
CA ILE A 41 -9.01 -12.21 4.91
C ILE A 41 -9.76 -12.20 3.57
N GLU A 42 -10.77 -13.06 3.43
CA GLU A 42 -11.57 -13.15 2.20
C GLU A 42 -12.30 -11.84 1.89
N GLU A 43 -12.82 -11.17 2.91
CA GLU A 43 -13.50 -9.88 2.76
C GLU A 43 -12.56 -8.82 2.21
N VAL A 44 -11.36 -8.73 2.75
CA VAL A 44 -10.35 -7.76 2.31
C VAL A 44 -9.86 -8.11 0.91
N LEU A 45 -9.56 -9.38 0.67
CA LEU A 45 -9.11 -9.84 -0.64
C LEU A 45 -10.14 -9.54 -1.72
N GLU A 46 -11.40 -9.82 -1.46
CA GLU A 46 -12.49 -9.54 -2.40
C GLU A 46 -12.62 -8.04 -2.68
N ALA A 47 -12.55 -7.21 -1.65
CA ALA A 47 -12.65 -5.76 -1.80
C ALA A 47 -11.51 -5.22 -2.67
N LEU A 48 -10.28 -5.63 -2.42
CA LEU A 48 -9.11 -5.20 -3.20
C LEU A 48 -9.22 -5.69 -4.65
N THR A 49 -9.62 -6.94 -4.85
CA THR A 49 -9.75 -7.54 -6.18
C THR A 49 -10.84 -6.85 -6.99
N ASN A 50 -11.99 -6.59 -6.39
CA ASN A 50 -13.10 -5.92 -7.05
C ASN A 50 -12.74 -4.49 -7.44
N ARG A 51 -12.02 -3.78 -6.59
CA ARG A 51 -11.56 -2.42 -6.92
C ARG A 51 -10.60 -2.44 -8.11
N GLU A 52 -9.68 -3.40 -8.16
CA GLU A 52 -8.71 -3.52 -9.26
C GLU A 52 -9.40 -3.82 -10.59
N LYS A 53 -10.51 -4.57 -10.58
CA LYS A 53 -11.31 -4.85 -11.78
C LYS A 53 -11.94 -3.60 -12.38
N LEU A 54 -12.19 -2.57 -11.57
CA LEU A 54 -12.76 -1.30 -12.04
C LEU A 54 -11.74 -0.44 -12.77
N GLY A 55 -10.47 -0.67 -12.55
CA GLY A 55 -9.37 0.07 -13.15
C GLY A 55 -8.09 -0.17 -12.37
N SER A 56 -6.98 -0.21 -13.09
CA SER A 56 -5.68 -0.48 -12.49
C SER A 56 -5.28 0.60 -11.49
N THR A 57 -4.73 0.18 -10.36
CA THR A 57 -4.17 1.09 -9.34
C THR A 57 -2.65 1.20 -9.46
N THR A 58 -2.09 0.72 -10.56
CA THR A 58 -0.65 0.83 -10.82
C THR A 58 -0.27 2.24 -11.24
N LEU A 59 0.91 2.68 -10.79
CA LEU A 59 1.41 4.03 -11.03
C LEU A 59 2.53 4.09 -12.08
N GLY A 60 3.01 2.93 -12.53
CA GLY A 60 4.24 2.84 -13.30
C GLY A 60 5.45 2.74 -12.37
N ASN A 61 6.63 2.54 -12.94
CA ASN A 61 7.89 2.43 -12.22
C ASN A 61 7.91 1.34 -11.15
N GLY A 62 7.10 0.29 -11.36
CA GLY A 62 7.06 -0.84 -10.45
C GLY A 62 6.23 -0.65 -9.20
N ILE A 63 5.36 0.36 -9.14
CA ILE A 63 4.58 0.70 -7.95
C ILE A 63 3.09 0.59 -8.22
N ALA A 64 2.35 0.02 -7.26
CA ALA A 64 0.89 -0.03 -7.27
C ALA A 64 0.36 0.38 -5.88
N ILE A 65 -0.84 0.97 -5.86
CA ILE A 65 -1.55 1.33 -4.64
C ILE A 65 -2.93 0.64 -4.64
N PRO A 66 -2.98 -0.68 -4.37
CA PRO A 66 -4.28 -1.34 -4.22
C PRO A 66 -5.04 -0.72 -3.05
N HIS A 67 -6.31 -0.35 -3.27
CA HIS A 67 -7.09 0.27 -2.21
C HIS A 67 -8.56 -0.08 -2.34
N ALA A 68 -9.28 0.01 -1.23
CA ALA A 68 -10.71 -0.25 -1.19
C ALA A 68 -11.30 0.41 0.06
N CYS A 69 -12.64 0.48 0.09
CA CYS A 69 -13.39 1.00 1.23
C CYS A 69 -14.06 -0.16 1.96
N LEU A 70 -13.94 -0.18 3.28
CA LEU A 70 -14.65 -1.14 4.13
C LEU A 70 -15.18 -0.43 5.36
N ASN A 71 -16.12 -1.06 6.06
CA ASN A 71 -16.69 -0.49 7.28
C ASN A 71 -15.73 -0.72 8.46
N ILE A 72 -14.74 0.14 8.56
CA ILE A 72 -13.70 0.11 9.59
C ILE A 72 -13.58 1.49 10.24
N PRO A 73 -13.09 1.58 11.49
CA PRO A 73 -13.02 2.86 12.21
C PRO A 73 -11.89 3.77 11.73
N THR A 74 -10.76 3.21 11.29
CA THR A 74 -9.58 3.96 10.89
C THR A 74 -8.94 3.32 9.67
N PRO A 75 -8.19 4.08 8.84
CA PRO A 75 -7.52 3.49 7.69
C PRO A 75 -6.46 2.47 8.10
N LEU A 76 -6.29 1.45 7.27
CA LEU A 76 -5.28 0.41 7.43
C LEU A 76 -4.35 0.43 6.23
N MET A 77 -3.07 0.19 6.46
CA MET A 77 -2.06 0.20 5.41
C MET A 77 -1.15 -1.02 5.54
N ALA A 78 -0.74 -1.58 4.41
CA ALA A 78 0.20 -2.68 4.36
C ALA A 78 1.09 -2.56 3.13
N LEU A 79 2.28 -3.10 3.20
CA LEU A 79 3.26 -3.04 2.12
C LEU A 79 3.79 -4.44 1.82
N VAL A 80 3.79 -4.81 0.55
CA VAL A 80 4.49 -5.98 0.04
C VAL A 80 5.50 -5.51 -0.99
N ALA A 81 6.75 -5.90 -0.82
CA ALA A 81 7.84 -5.60 -1.75
C ALA A 81 8.40 -6.91 -2.31
N LEU A 82 8.67 -6.91 -3.62
CA LEU A 82 9.17 -8.10 -4.33
C LEU A 82 10.52 -7.78 -4.97
N GLY A 83 11.46 -8.70 -4.88
CA GLY A 83 12.70 -8.63 -5.65
C GLY A 83 12.43 -8.78 -7.14
N GLN A 84 11.56 -9.75 -7.49
CA GLN A 84 11.07 -9.91 -8.86
C GLN A 84 9.61 -9.49 -8.90
N GLY A 85 9.29 -8.55 -9.80
CA GLY A 85 7.94 -8.02 -9.92
C GLY A 85 6.98 -8.98 -10.59
N VAL A 86 5.69 -8.72 -10.41
CA VAL A 86 4.61 -9.45 -11.07
C VAL A 86 4.01 -8.59 -12.17
N LYS A 87 3.55 -9.24 -13.24
CA LYS A 87 2.90 -8.55 -14.35
C LYS A 87 1.51 -8.08 -13.95
N MET A 88 1.25 -6.81 -14.23
CA MET A 88 -0.05 -6.19 -14.07
C MET A 88 -0.27 -5.24 -15.24
N ASP A 89 -1.50 -4.73 -15.37
CA ASP A 89 -1.80 -3.67 -16.33
C ASP A 89 -1.20 -2.37 -15.83
N THR A 90 -0.06 -1.98 -16.39
CA THR A 90 0.69 -0.79 -15.97
C THR A 90 0.87 0.18 -17.12
N PRO A 91 0.98 1.49 -16.84
CA PRO A 91 1.19 2.50 -17.90
C PRO A 91 2.46 2.28 -18.70
N ASP A 92 3.53 1.79 -18.06
CA ASP A 92 4.85 1.61 -18.67
C ASP A 92 5.17 0.14 -19.00
N LYS A 93 4.22 -0.76 -18.77
CA LYS A 93 4.34 -2.21 -19.01
C LYS A 93 5.47 -2.88 -18.23
N LYS A 94 5.96 -2.24 -17.17
CA LYS A 94 6.96 -2.83 -16.27
C LYS A 94 6.29 -3.65 -15.19
N PRO A 95 6.92 -4.73 -14.71
CA PRO A 95 6.39 -5.50 -13.58
C PRO A 95 6.28 -4.64 -12.32
N VAL A 96 5.34 -4.99 -11.44
CA VAL A 96 5.13 -4.28 -10.18
C VAL A 96 5.92 -4.98 -9.08
N GLN A 97 6.72 -4.21 -8.35
CA GLN A 97 7.57 -4.70 -7.26
C GLN A 97 7.14 -4.18 -5.90
N ILE A 98 6.49 -3.02 -5.85
CA ILE A 98 6.03 -2.40 -4.60
C ILE A 98 4.52 -2.30 -4.63
N PHE A 99 3.88 -2.91 -3.64
CA PHE A 99 2.43 -2.85 -3.44
C PHE A 99 2.15 -2.19 -2.10
N LEU A 100 1.68 -0.96 -2.14
CA LEU A 100 1.25 -0.24 -0.94
C LEU A 100 -0.28 -0.27 -0.91
N ALA A 101 -0.84 -1.15 -0.08
CA ALA A 101 -2.28 -1.30 0.03
C ALA A 101 -2.83 -0.42 1.13
N ILE A 102 -4.00 0.17 0.88
CA ILE A 102 -4.69 0.96 1.88
C ILE A 102 -6.19 0.62 1.86
N ILE A 103 -6.73 0.33 3.05
CA ILE A 103 -8.17 0.19 3.25
C ILE A 103 -8.64 1.43 4.00
N VAL A 104 -9.63 2.10 3.45
CA VAL A 104 -10.16 3.33 4.05
C VAL A 104 -11.58 3.09 4.55
N PRO A 105 -12.00 3.81 5.63
CA PRO A 105 -13.37 3.72 6.10
C PRO A 105 -14.36 4.16 5.03
N THR A 106 -15.49 3.46 4.93
CA THR A 106 -16.57 3.81 4.00
C THR A 106 -17.11 5.20 4.33
N GLN A 107 -17.25 5.52 5.61
CA GLN A 107 -17.63 6.85 6.04
C GLN A 107 -16.45 7.79 5.84
N GLY A 108 -16.65 8.86 5.06
CA GLY A 108 -15.60 9.82 4.77
C GLY A 108 -14.70 9.39 3.60
N SER A 109 -15.13 8.44 2.78
CA SER A 109 -14.33 7.93 1.66
C SER A 109 -13.92 9.03 0.68
N ASP A 110 -14.74 10.09 0.51
CA ASP A 110 -14.40 11.20 -0.37
C ASP A 110 -13.15 11.95 0.10
N ALA A 111 -13.00 12.13 1.42
CA ALA A 111 -11.79 12.74 1.99
C ALA A 111 -10.56 11.83 1.74
N TYR A 112 -10.73 10.52 1.84
CA TYR A 112 -9.64 9.57 1.60
C TYR A 112 -9.22 9.50 0.13
N ARG A 113 -10.11 9.83 -0.82
CA ARG A 113 -9.74 9.94 -2.23
C ARG A 113 -8.65 10.98 -2.45
N THR A 114 -8.77 12.13 -1.78
CA THR A 114 -7.75 13.17 -1.84
C THR A 114 -6.42 12.64 -1.31
N ILE A 115 -6.44 11.93 -0.20
CA ILE A 115 -5.24 11.33 0.40
C ILE A 115 -4.60 10.32 -0.54
N ILE A 116 -5.40 9.46 -1.17
CA ILE A 116 -4.89 8.47 -2.13
C ILE A 116 -4.25 9.17 -3.32
N SER A 117 -4.85 10.25 -3.82
CA SER A 117 -4.26 11.04 -4.91
C SER A 117 -2.93 11.68 -4.49
N GLN A 118 -2.84 12.20 -3.28
CA GLN A 118 -1.60 12.76 -2.74
C GLN A 118 -0.54 11.67 -2.58
N LEU A 119 -0.92 10.49 -2.12
CA LEU A 119 -0.04 9.35 -1.98
C LEU A 119 0.51 8.92 -3.35
N ALA A 120 -0.35 8.83 -4.35
CA ALA A 120 0.04 8.51 -5.71
C ALA A 120 1.04 9.54 -6.26
N SER A 121 0.77 10.82 -6.03
CA SER A 121 1.65 11.91 -6.47
C SER A 121 3.04 11.81 -5.83
N LEU A 122 3.11 11.51 -4.53
CA LEU A 122 4.39 11.33 -3.85
C LEU A 122 5.16 10.13 -4.39
N LEU A 123 4.48 9.01 -4.61
CA LEU A 123 5.12 7.76 -5.03
C LEU A 123 5.54 7.78 -6.50
N THR A 124 5.10 8.76 -7.29
CA THR A 124 5.52 8.89 -8.68
C THR A 124 6.66 9.91 -8.87
N GLN A 125 7.15 10.53 -7.81
CA GLN A 125 8.28 11.46 -7.90
C GLN A 125 9.56 10.72 -8.29
N PRO A 126 10.28 11.17 -9.33
CA PRO A 126 11.50 10.49 -9.77
C PRO A 126 12.56 10.35 -8.68
N SER A 127 12.73 11.37 -7.85
CA SER A 127 13.70 11.34 -6.75
C SER A 127 13.41 10.24 -5.73
N LEU A 128 12.13 9.96 -5.47
CA LEU A 128 11.73 8.89 -4.57
C LEU A 128 12.01 7.52 -5.22
N ILE A 129 11.63 7.36 -6.48
CA ILE A 129 11.76 6.10 -7.22
C ILE A 129 13.23 5.70 -7.35
N GLU A 130 14.10 6.65 -7.70
CA GLU A 130 15.52 6.41 -7.88
C GLU A 130 16.22 5.93 -6.62
N ASN A 131 15.72 6.36 -5.46
CA ASN A 131 16.34 6.06 -4.17
C ASN A 131 15.65 4.95 -3.39
N LEU A 132 14.64 4.29 -3.98
CA LEU A 132 13.96 3.16 -3.33
C LEU A 132 14.95 2.02 -3.06
N PRO A 133 15.05 1.54 -1.81
CA PRO A 133 16.00 0.47 -1.47
C PRO A 133 15.43 -0.92 -1.81
N LEU A 134 15.09 -1.15 -3.09
CA LEU A 134 14.51 -2.40 -3.57
C LEU A 134 15.46 -3.59 -3.45
N HIS A 135 16.75 -3.32 -3.49
CA HIS A 135 17.77 -4.36 -3.44
C HIS A 135 18.31 -4.60 -2.02
N SER A 136 17.81 -3.85 -1.04
CA SER A 136 18.17 -4.13 0.33
C SER A 136 17.33 -5.32 0.81
N HIS A 137 17.98 -6.27 1.42
CA HIS A 137 17.34 -7.50 1.90
C HIS A 137 16.59 -7.30 3.22
N THR A 138 16.49 -6.05 3.70
CA THR A 138 15.83 -5.76 4.95
C THR A 138 14.59 -4.92 4.75
N SER A 139 13.47 -5.37 5.29
CA SER A 139 12.23 -4.60 5.31
C SER A 139 12.40 -3.28 6.08
N GLU A 140 13.36 -3.20 6.99
CA GLU A 140 13.62 -2.00 7.79
C GLU A 140 14.06 -0.81 6.96
N ALA A 141 14.95 -1.00 5.98
CA ALA A 141 15.43 0.08 5.13
C ALA A 141 14.30 0.64 4.27
N LEU A 142 13.50 -0.23 3.70
CA LEU A 142 12.34 0.17 2.88
C LEU A 142 11.30 0.88 3.74
N LEU A 143 11.00 0.32 4.91
CA LEU A 143 10.04 0.88 5.86
C LEU A 143 10.44 2.30 6.29
N SER A 144 11.69 2.48 6.69
CA SER A 144 12.22 3.77 7.11
C SER A 144 12.17 4.79 5.98
N TYR A 145 12.58 4.39 4.80
CA TYR A 145 12.58 5.24 3.62
C TYR A 145 11.16 5.73 3.27
N LEU A 146 10.21 4.81 3.23
CA LEU A 146 8.82 5.14 2.89
C LEU A 146 8.15 5.98 3.95
N ASN A 147 8.36 5.69 5.23
CA ASN A 147 7.78 6.51 6.30
C ASN A 147 8.30 7.94 6.26
N THR A 148 9.58 8.13 5.92
CA THR A 148 10.13 9.46 5.74
C THR A 148 9.49 10.16 4.54
N ALA A 149 9.35 9.45 3.42
CA ALA A 149 8.74 10.00 2.21
C ALA A 149 7.26 10.35 2.40
N LEU A 150 6.54 9.55 3.19
CA LEU A 150 5.11 9.73 3.45
C LEU A 150 4.83 10.62 4.66
N GLN A 151 5.85 11.13 5.33
CA GLN A 151 5.71 11.94 6.55
C GLN A 151 4.70 13.09 6.39
N PRO A 152 4.66 13.83 5.28
CA PRO A 152 3.68 14.89 5.13
C PRO A 152 2.22 14.42 5.26
N LEU A 153 1.93 13.17 4.89
CA LEU A 153 0.59 12.58 4.99
C LEU A 153 0.34 11.91 6.34
N GLN A 154 1.37 11.73 7.16
CA GLN A 154 1.31 11.04 8.45
C GLN A 154 1.41 12.00 9.64
N LEU A 155 1.55 13.29 9.37
CA LEU A 155 1.85 14.29 10.40
C LEU A 155 0.85 14.28 11.55
N ASP A 156 -0.45 14.19 11.22
CA ASP A 156 -1.50 14.21 12.25
C ASP A 156 -1.46 12.96 13.11
N ASN A 157 -1.14 11.80 12.51
CA ASN A 157 -1.00 10.56 13.25
C ASN A 157 0.15 10.63 14.25
N ALA A 158 1.27 11.24 13.85
CA ALA A 158 2.40 11.45 14.74
C ALA A 158 2.05 12.37 15.90
N MET A 159 1.27 13.42 15.66
CA MET A 159 0.80 14.32 16.70
C MET A 159 -0.15 13.62 17.67
N LEU A 160 -1.00 12.73 17.17
CA LEU A 160 -1.93 11.98 18.03
C LEU A 160 -1.19 10.92 18.86
N ALA A 161 -0.09 10.40 18.38
CA ALA A 161 0.72 9.41 19.09
C ALA A 161 1.61 10.05 20.18
N ALA A 162 1.85 11.34 20.08
CA ALA A 162 2.59 12.08 21.08
C ALA A 162 1.65 12.50 22.21
#